data_c554f0a93372223722da668db20de9a3
#
_entry.id   c554f0a93372223722da668db20de9a3
#
_cell.length_a   1.000
_cell.length_b   1.000
_cell.length_c   1.000
_cell.angle_alpha   90.00
_cell.angle_beta   90.00
_cell.angle_gamma   90.00
#
_symmetry.space_group_name_H-M   'P 1'
#
loop_
_entity.id
_entity.type
_entity.pdbx_description
1 polymer ?
#
loop_
_entity_poly.entity_id
_entity_poly.type
_entity_poly.pdbx_seq_one_letter_code
_entity_poly.pdbx_strand_id
1 'polypeptide(L)'
;FGLRTRQPEADHIASRMRSYTFDGRGIFVVTLENGQVWRQISGDDALAHWNRPASHYSVRITRGMLGSFNMQVKDNPGMFKVRRIS
;
A
#
# COMPACT_ATOMS: atom_id res chain seq x y z
N PHE A 1 17.33 25.85 -9.12
CA PHE A 1 17.15 25.21 -8.97
C PHE A 1 16.73 24.37 -8.76
N GLY A 2 16.80 24.18 -8.80
CA GLY A 2 16.48 23.22 -8.60
C GLY A 2 16.16 22.65 -8.16
N LEU A 3 16.26 22.57 -7.77
CA LEU A 3 16.06 21.83 -7.20
C LEU A 3 15.22 21.30 -6.84
N ARG A 4 15.04 21.53 -6.89
CA ARG A 4 14.30 21.00 -6.59
C ARG A 4 13.82 20.20 -6.58
N THR A 5 13.91 20.42 -6.70
CA THR A 5 13.42 19.55 -6.89
C THR A 5 13.42 18.34 -6.39
N ARG A 6 13.77 18.02 -5.60
CA ARG A 6 13.81 16.87 -5.11
C ARG A 6 12.58 16.31 -4.80
N GLN A 7 12.40 15.29 -4.94
CA GLN A 7 11.19 14.60 -5.13
C GLN A 7 10.69 14.00 -3.85
N PRO A 8 9.89 14.70 -3.06
CA PRO A 8 9.33 14.10 -1.86
C PRO A 8 8.50 12.86 -2.17
N GLU A 9 7.90 12.82 -3.32
CA GLU A 9 7.09 11.67 -3.69
C GLU A 9 7.92 10.41 -3.92
N ALA A 10 9.23 10.54 -3.97
CA ALA A 10 10.09 9.36 -4.01
C ALA A 10 9.97 8.52 -2.74
N ASP A 11 9.50 9.13 -1.65
CA ASP A 11 9.40 8.45 -0.37
C ASP A 11 7.99 7.96 -0.08
N HIS A 12 7.04 8.25 -0.95
CA HIS A 12 5.70 7.72 -0.77
C HIS A 12 4.98 7.66 -2.10
N ILE A 13 3.97 6.82 -2.13
CA ILE A 13 3.10 6.63 -3.27
C ILE A 13 1.67 6.80 -2.79
N ALA A 14 0.90 7.60 -3.49
CA ALA A 14 -0.52 7.73 -3.22
C ALA A 14 -1.26 7.31 -4.48
N SER A 15 -2.17 6.37 -4.37
CA SER A 15 -2.88 5.85 -5.53
C SER A 15 -4.20 5.27 -5.08
N ARG A 16 -5.13 5.22 -6.04
CA ARG A 16 -6.34 4.47 -5.83
C ARG A 16 -6.08 3.00 -6.05
N MET A 17 -6.85 2.18 -5.36
CA MET A 17 -6.77 0.74 -5.49
C MET A 17 -7.55 0.32 -6.74
N ARG A 18 -6.94 -0.51 -7.60
CA ARG A 18 -7.63 -1.07 -8.76
C ARG A 18 -8.31 -2.37 -8.40
N SER A 19 -7.63 -3.21 -7.63
CA SER A 19 -8.19 -4.48 -7.19
C SER A 19 -7.45 -4.94 -5.95
N TYR A 20 -8.07 -5.85 -5.22
CA TYR A 20 -7.41 -6.50 -4.10
C TYR A 20 -7.95 -7.91 -3.94
N THR A 21 -7.11 -8.78 -3.36
CA THR A 21 -7.51 -10.13 -3.02
C THR A 21 -6.92 -10.50 -1.67
N PHE A 22 -7.52 -11.48 -1.01
CA PHE A 22 -7.00 -12.03 0.23
C PHE A 22 -6.72 -13.50 0.01
N ASP A 23 -5.60 -14.00 0.55
CA ASP A 23 -5.35 -15.44 0.51
C ASP A 23 -6.02 -16.12 1.72
N GLY A 24 -5.83 -17.43 1.85
CA GLY A 24 -6.47 -18.18 2.91
C GLY A 24 -6.01 -17.82 4.31
N ARG A 25 -4.95 -17.05 4.45
CA ARG A 25 -4.45 -16.59 5.74
C ARG A 25 -4.79 -15.14 6.02
N GLY A 26 -5.53 -14.50 5.12
CA GLY A 26 -5.88 -13.11 5.28
C GLY A 26 -4.82 -12.13 4.79
N ILE A 27 -3.79 -12.61 4.13
CA ILE A 27 -2.76 -11.76 3.54
C ILE A 27 -3.32 -11.16 2.26
N PHE A 28 -3.22 -9.85 2.12
CA PHE A 28 -3.79 -9.19 0.95
C PHE A 28 -2.74 -8.93 -0.14
N VAL A 29 -3.23 -8.89 -1.35
CA VAL A 29 -2.47 -8.40 -2.50
C VAL A 29 -3.30 -7.30 -3.14
N VAL A 30 -2.71 -6.14 -3.33
CA VAL A 30 -3.38 -4.96 -3.86
C VAL A 30 -2.71 -4.57 -5.16
N THR A 31 -3.52 -4.34 -6.19
CA THR A 31 -3.07 -3.74 -7.44
C THR A 31 -3.53 -2.29 -7.45
N LEU A 32 -2.60 -1.38 -7.67
CA LEU A 32 -2.89 0.04 -7.72
C LEU A 32 -3.22 0.47 -9.14
N GLU A 33 -3.87 1.62 -9.28
CA GLU A 33 -4.19 2.16 -10.60
C GLU A 33 -2.95 2.45 -11.42
N ASN A 34 -1.82 2.70 -10.78
CA ASN A 34 -0.57 2.93 -11.51
C ASN A 34 0.10 1.64 -11.99
N GLY A 35 -0.52 0.49 -11.74
CA GLY A 35 -0.02 -0.79 -12.20
C GLY A 35 0.86 -1.53 -11.20
N GLN A 36 1.24 -0.90 -10.13
CA GLN A 36 2.06 -1.56 -9.11
C GLN A 36 1.24 -2.56 -8.32
N VAL A 37 1.89 -3.64 -7.91
CA VAL A 37 1.24 -4.68 -7.11
C VAL A 37 2.01 -4.80 -5.80
N TRP A 38 1.28 -4.72 -4.69
CA TRP A 38 1.84 -4.74 -3.34
C TRP A 38 1.19 -5.86 -2.55
N ARG A 39 1.99 -6.53 -1.74
CA ARG A 39 1.53 -7.64 -0.92
C ARG A 39 1.87 -7.38 0.53
N GLN A 40 0.94 -7.72 1.43
CA GLN A 40 1.19 -7.66 2.86
C GLN A 40 2.28 -8.66 3.23
N ILE A 41 3.19 -8.24 4.11
CA ILE A 41 4.25 -9.12 4.60
C ILE A 41 3.64 -10.13 5.56
N SER A 42 4.04 -11.39 5.45
CA SER A 42 3.44 -12.47 6.24
C SER A 42 3.65 -12.33 7.74
N GLY A 43 4.64 -11.54 8.17
CA GLY A 43 4.86 -11.31 9.59
C GLY A 43 4.06 -10.15 10.18
N ASP A 44 3.25 -9.49 9.37
CA ASP A 44 2.47 -8.35 9.83
C ASP A 44 1.25 -8.83 10.59
N ASP A 45 1.01 -8.23 11.76
CA ASP A 45 -0.12 -8.60 12.62
C ASP A 45 -1.40 -7.87 12.28
N ALA A 46 -1.33 -6.85 11.46
CA ALA A 46 -2.50 -6.04 11.15
C ALA A 46 -3.46 -6.83 10.25
N LEU A 47 -4.75 -6.68 10.51
CA LEU A 47 -5.78 -7.34 9.72
C LEU A 47 -6.53 -6.31 8.91
N ALA A 48 -6.70 -6.56 7.63
CA ALA A 48 -7.48 -5.70 6.76
C ALA A 48 -8.91 -6.21 6.69
N HIS A 49 -9.86 -5.30 6.80
CA HIS A 49 -11.28 -5.64 6.77
C HIS A 49 -11.94 -4.81 5.66
N TRP A 50 -11.60 -5.14 4.43
CA TRP A 50 -12.12 -4.41 3.28
C TRP A 50 -13.27 -5.22 2.67
N ASN A 51 -14.41 -4.58 2.54
CA ASN A 51 -15.59 -5.25 2.02
C ASN A 51 -16.30 -4.44 0.92
N ARG A 52 -15.64 -3.37 0.45
CA ARG A 52 -16.20 -2.55 -0.62
C ARG A 52 -15.41 -2.76 -1.90
N PRO A 53 -15.94 -2.35 -3.04
CA PRO A 53 -15.16 -2.43 -4.28
C PRO A 53 -13.85 -1.66 -4.15
N ALA A 54 -12.84 -2.15 -4.84
CA ALA A 54 -11.49 -1.58 -4.72
C ALA A 54 -11.49 -0.08 -5.05
N SER A 55 -12.33 0.37 -5.95
CA SER A 55 -12.38 1.78 -6.33
C SER A 55 -12.77 2.70 -5.18
N HIS A 56 -13.33 2.17 -4.09
CA HIS A 56 -13.64 2.97 -2.91
C HIS A 56 -12.41 3.27 -2.06
N TYR A 57 -11.30 2.60 -2.32
CA TYR A 57 -10.13 2.71 -1.45
C TYR A 57 -9.02 3.47 -2.13
N SER A 58 -8.42 4.37 -1.39
CA SER A 58 -7.18 5.04 -1.77
C SER A 58 -6.12 4.64 -0.76
N VAL A 59 -4.91 4.43 -1.25
CA VAL A 59 -3.82 3.99 -0.38
C VAL A 59 -2.68 4.98 -0.44
N ARG A 60 -1.94 5.03 0.64
CA ARG A 60 -0.66 5.72 0.71
C ARG A 60 0.38 4.73 1.18
N ILE A 61 1.45 4.61 0.43
CA ILE A 61 2.56 3.72 0.77
C ILE A 61 3.76 4.60 1.04
N THR A 62 4.33 4.47 2.22
CA THR A 62 5.49 5.26 2.62
C THR A 62 6.66 4.33 2.89
N ARG A 63 7.86 4.85 2.67
CA ARG A 63 9.07 4.12 2.96
C ARG A 63 9.28 4.08 4.47
N GLY A 64 9.50 2.89 4.99
CA GLY A 64 9.88 2.71 6.37
C GLY A 64 11.39 2.57 6.51
N MET A 65 11.81 2.00 7.62
CA MET A 65 13.22 1.79 7.90
C MET A 65 13.72 0.55 7.18
N LEU A 66 14.99 0.55 6.82
CA LEU A 66 15.69 -0.63 6.30
C LEU A 66 15.03 -1.21 5.04
N GLY A 67 14.51 -0.34 4.19
CA GLY A 67 13.93 -0.78 2.93
C GLY A 67 12.53 -1.34 3.03
N SER A 68 11.89 -1.22 4.18
CA SER A 68 10.52 -1.66 4.33
C SER A 68 9.55 -0.59 3.81
N PHE A 69 8.29 -0.99 3.66
CA PHE A 69 7.23 -0.07 3.23
C PHE A 69 6.00 -0.28 4.09
N ASN A 70 5.28 0.80 4.33
CA ASN A 70 4.05 0.79 5.10
C ASN A 70 2.91 1.30 4.23
N MET A 71 1.76 0.66 4.34
CA MET A 71 0.57 1.05 3.58
C MET A 71 -0.51 1.50 4.53
N GLN A 72 -1.13 2.63 4.23
CA GLN A 72 -2.33 3.10 4.91
C GLN A 72 -3.44 3.22 3.90
N VAL A 73 -4.65 2.85 4.32
CA VAL A 73 -5.83 2.97 3.49
C VAL A 73 -6.68 4.11 4.06
N LYS A 74 -7.08 5.04 3.21
CA LYS A 74 -7.86 6.18 3.65
C LYS A 74 -9.15 5.72 4.34
N ASP A 75 -9.46 6.34 5.46
CA ASP A 75 -10.65 6.08 6.26
C ASP A 75 -10.68 4.68 6.89
N ASN A 76 -9.56 4.00 6.88
CA ASN A 76 -9.42 2.72 7.58
C ASN A 76 -8.25 2.84 8.56
N PRO A 77 -8.46 2.49 9.83
CA PRO A 77 -7.39 2.59 10.80
C PRO A 77 -6.34 1.52 10.56
N GLY A 78 -5.16 1.79 11.03
CA GLY A 78 -4.09 0.82 10.98
C GLY A 78 -3.10 1.08 9.87
N MET A 79 -1.96 0.45 10.03
CA MET A 79 -0.87 0.53 9.06
C MET A 79 -0.43 -0.89 8.77
N PHE A 80 -0.27 -1.19 7.49
CA PHE A 80 0.10 -2.52 7.05
C PHE A 80 1.52 -2.50 6.52
N LYS A 81 2.28 -3.55 6.81
CA LYS A 81 3.61 -3.72 6.26
C LYS A 81 3.49 -4.47 4.95
N VAL A 82 4.06 -3.89 3.90
CA VAL A 82 3.88 -4.40 2.54
C VAL A 82 5.21 -4.45 1.83
N ARG A 83 5.22 -5.23 0.74
CA ARG A 83 6.35 -5.26 -0.19
C ARG A 83 5.79 -5.21 -1.61
N ARG A 84 6.55 -4.59 -2.49
CA ARG A 84 6.18 -4.54 -3.89
C ARG A 84 6.56 -5.85 -4.57
N ILE A 85 5.64 -6.42 -5.34
CA ILE A 85 5.89 -7.66 -6.05
C ILE A 85 5.79 -7.50 -7.56
N SER A 86 5.33 -6.35 -8.03
CA SER A 86 5.33 -6.11 -9.47
C SER A 86 5.29 -4.62 -9.80
#